data_cd7c9c9472b8b275a5be490cb28958d7
#
_entry.id   cd7c9c9472b8b275a5be490cb28958d7
#
_cell.length_a   1.000
_cell.length_b   1.000
_cell.length_c   1.000
_cell.angle_alpha   90.00
_cell.angle_beta   90.00
_cell.angle_gamma   90.00
#
_symmetry.space_group_name_H-M   'P 1'
#
loop_
_entity.id
_entity.type
_entity.pdbx_description
1 polymer ?
#
loop_
_entity_poly.entity_id
_entity_poly.type
_entity_poly.pdbx_seq_one_letter_code
_entity_poly.pdbx_strand_id
1 'polypeptide(L)'
;MYSVKIRDHFMIAHSFDNPVFGPAQSLHGATFVVDVTFYSRSIGPFNTVIDIALASDILHKVLEKLRYKNLDELPEFKGELTTAEFMARYIHDAVKDKTSGQFNGKISVTLGESHIAWASYDED
;
A
#
# COMPACT_ATOMS: atom_id res chain seq x y z
N MET A 1 -0.04 0.42 23.42
CA MET A 1 0.32 0.57 21.98
C MET A 1 -0.58 1.63 21.36
N TYR A 2 0.02 2.69 20.84
CA TYR A 2 -0.70 3.72 20.10
C TYR A 2 -0.68 3.41 18.61
N SER A 3 -1.65 3.94 17.87
CA SER A 3 -1.62 3.83 16.41
C SER A 3 -2.25 5.04 15.74
N VAL A 4 -1.80 5.33 14.53
CA VAL A 4 -2.41 6.29 13.60
C VAL A 4 -2.64 5.57 12.29
N LYS A 5 -3.84 5.67 11.76
CA LYS A 5 -4.18 5.10 10.45
C LYS A 5 -4.54 6.23 9.49
N ILE A 6 -3.94 6.18 8.30
CA ILE A 6 -4.29 7.08 7.20
C ILE A 6 -4.81 6.26 6.02
N ARG A 7 -5.60 6.88 5.18
CA ARG A 7 -6.21 6.23 4.03
C ARG A 7 -6.00 7.04 2.76
N ASP A 8 -5.79 6.33 1.65
CA ASP A 8 -5.81 6.88 0.31
C ASP A 8 -6.39 5.82 -0.62
N HIS A 9 -6.51 6.13 -1.89
CA HIS A 9 -6.99 5.18 -2.89
C HIS A 9 -6.27 5.43 -4.22
N PHE A 10 -6.22 4.40 -5.07
CA PHE A 10 -5.61 4.52 -6.39
C PHE A 10 -6.23 3.51 -7.35
N MET A 11 -6.32 3.91 -8.61
CA MET A 11 -6.85 3.08 -9.69
C MET A 11 -5.70 2.65 -10.59
N ILE A 12 -5.67 1.37 -10.95
CA ILE A 12 -4.67 0.79 -11.83
C ILE A 12 -5.34 -0.19 -12.81
N ALA A 13 -4.56 -0.67 -13.76
CA ALA A 13 -4.93 -1.82 -14.55
C ALA A 13 -3.82 -2.86 -14.41
N HIS A 14 -4.19 -4.13 -14.51
CA HIS A 14 -3.24 -5.23 -14.51
C HIS A 14 -3.89 -6.49 -15.08
N SER A 15 -3.07 -7.51 -15.31
CA SER A 15 -3.52 -8.84 -15.69
C SER A 15 -2.69 -9.87 -14.94
N PHE A 16 -3.23 -11.08 -14.80
CA PHE A 16 -2.53 -12.18 -14.14
C PHE A 16 -2.31 -13.32 -15.13
N ASP A 17 -1.09 -13.42 -15.63
CA ASP A 17 -0.73 -14.40 -16.64
C ASP A 17 -0.60 -15.81 -16.08
N ASN A 18 -1.74 -16.35 -15.58
CA ASN A 18 -1.82 -17.72 -15.09
C ASN A 18 -3.27 -18.19 -15.09
N PRO A 19 -3.56 -19.39 -15.64
CA PRO A 19 -4.93 -19.91 -15.72
C PRO A 19 -5.66 -20.02 -14.38
N VAL A 20 -4.94 -20.10 -13.25
CA VAL A 20 -5.56 -20.19 -11.93
C VAL A 20 -6.41 -18.98 -11.60
N PHE A 21 -6.17 -17.84 -12.25
CA PHE A 21 -6.90 -16.61 -11.99
C PHE A 21 -8.18 -16.46 -12.82
N GLY A 22 -8.51 -17.42 -13.70
CA GLY A 22 -9.73 -17.35 -14.50
C GLY A 22 -9.88 -16.05 -15.27
N PRO A 23 -11.02 -15.32 -15.11
CA PRO A 23 -11.25 -14.06 -15.85
C PRO A 23 -10.21 -12.98 -15.57
N ALA A 24 -9.54 -13.01 -14.43
CA ALA A 24 -8.52 -12.02 -14.06
C ALA A 24 -7.23 -12.16 -14.89
N GLN A 25 -7.12 -13.18 -15.73
CA GLN A 25 -6.03 -13.28 -16.69
C GLN A 25 -6.07 -12.15 -17.72
N SER A 26 -7.25 -11.66 -18.06
CA SER A 26 -7.40 -10.53 -18.99
C SER A 26 -7.08 -9.22 -18.28
N LEU A 27 -6.59 -8.25 -19.05
CA LEU A 27 -6.36 -6.91 -18.53
C LEU A 27 -7.66 -6.36 -17.95
N HIS A 28 -7.59 -5.90 -16.71
CA HIS A 28 -8.74 -5.35 -16.02
C HIS A 28 -8.32 -4.19 -15.11
N GLY A 29 -9.26 -3.31 -14.85
CA GLY A 29 -9.05 -2.19 -13.90
C GLY A 29 -9.38 -2.60 -12.49
N ALA A 30 -8.73 -1.96 -11.54
CA ALA A 30 -9.01 -2.12 -10.12
C ALA A 30 -8.80 -0.79 -9.40
N THR A 31 -9.68 -0.50 -8.44
CA THR A 31 -9.50 0.63 -7.53
C THR A 31 -9.23 0.08 -6.14
N PHE A 32 -8.04 0.38 -5.63
CA PHE A 32 -7.66 -0.05 -4.28
C PHE A 32 -7.87 1.07 -3.29
N VAL A 33 -8.46 0.73 -2.14
CA VAL A 33 -8.44 1.58 -0.95
C VAL A 33 -7.27 1.12 -0.09
N VAL A 34 -6.40 2.05 0.29
CA VAL A 34 -5.17 1.76 1.02
C VAL A 34 -5.28 2.33 2.42
N ASP A 35 -5.13 1.48 3.42
CA ASP A 35 -5.00 1.90 4.81
C ASP A 35 -3.58 1.61 5.27
N VAL A 36 -2.89 2.63 5.76
CA VAL A 36 -1.56 2.48 6.36
C VAL A 36 -1.66 2.83 7.82
N THR A 37 -1.25 1.91 8.70
CA THR A 37 -1.30 2.09 10.13
C THR A 37 0.12 2.13 10.70
N PHE A 38 0.39 3.15 11.49
CA PHE A 38 1.66 3.35 12.18
C PHE A 38 1.45 3.05 13.67
N TYR A 39 2.23 2.12 14.21
CA TYR A 39 2.13 1.69 15.60
C TYR A 39 3.35 2.14 16.37
N SER A 40 3.14 2.59 17.61
CA SER A 40 4.24 2.94 18.50
C SER A 40 3.87 2.64 19.95
N ARG A 41 4.84 2.19 20.73
CA ARG A 41 4.65 1.98 22.17
C ARG A 41 4.59 3.29 22.93
N SER A 42 5.09 4.37 22.35
CA SER A 42 5.15 5.69 23.00
C SER A 42 4.79 6.77 21.99
N ILE A 43 4.47 7.93 22.50
CA ILE A 43 4.21 9.13 21.69
C ILE A 43 5.29 10.16 21.97
N GLY A 44 5.57 10.97 20.95
CA GLY A 44 6.64 11.97 21.02
C GLY A 44 6.26 13.21 21.83
N PRO A 45 7.10 14.24 21.78
CA PRO A 45 6.92 15.44 22.62
C PRO A 45 5.63 16.22 22.32
N PHE A 46 5.02 15.99 21.15
CA PHE A 46 3.74 16.61 20.79
C PHE A 46 2.57 15.66 20.95
N ASN A 47 2.76 14.55 21.69
CA ASN A 47 1.75 13.52 21.92
C ASN A 47 1.25 12.86 20.64
N THR A 48 2.12 12.71 19.65
CA THR A 48 1.78 12.08 18.35
C THR A 48 2.63 10.84 18.11
N VAL A 49 2.05 9.87 17.38
CA VAL A 49 2.78 8.71 16.83
C VAL A 49 3.61 9.16 15.64
N ILE A 50 2.98 9.87 14.71
CA ILE A 50 3.59 10.45 13.52
C ILE A 50 2.75 11.65 13.10
N ASP A 51 3.36 12.62 12.45
CA ASP A 51 2.64 13.74 11.85
C ASP A 51 1.72 13.21 10.74
N ILE A 52 0.41 13.35 10.92
CA ILE A 52 -0.59 12.84 9.98
C ILE A 52 -0.43 13.48 8.59
N ALA A 53 -0.15 14.77 8.52
CA ALA A 53 0.02 15.45 7.23
C ALA A 53 1.24 14.92 6.48
N LEU A 54 2.33 14.70 7.19
CA LEU A 54 3.55 14.10 6.61
C LEU A 54 3.28 12.68 6.11
N ALA A 55 2.64 11.86 6.94
CA ALA A 55 2.34 10.47 6.58
C ALA A 55 1.43 10.40 5.36
N SER A 56 0.39 11.24 5.31
CA SER A 56 -0.55 11.30 4.19
C SER A 56 0.14 11.75 2.90
N ASP A 57 1.02 12.74 2.98
CA ASP A 57 1.77 13.22 1.81
C ASP A 57 2.71 12.14 1.27
N ILE A 58 3.39 11.42 2.14
CA ILE A 58 4.27 10.32 1.75
C ILE A 58 3.48 9.22 1.04
N LEU A 59 2.34 8.80 1.61
CA LEU A 59 1.50 7.79 0.97
C LEU A 59 1.01 8.26 -0.39
N HIS A 60 0.56 9.50 -0.50
CA HIS A 60 0.10 10.06 -1.76
C HIS A 60 1.20 10.00 -2.84
N LYS A 61 2.42 10.37 -2.48
CA LYS A 61 3.55 10.34 -3.41
C LYS A 61 3.94 8.92 -3.82
N VAL A 62 3.88 7.96 -2.90
CA VAL A 62 4.12 6.55 -3.23
C VAL A 62 3.11 6.09 -4.27
N LEU A 63 1.83 6.44 -4.09
CA LEU A 63 0.77 6.00 -4.98
C LEU A 63 0.77 6.74 -6.32
N GLU A 64 1.31 7.96 -6.41
CA GLU A 64 1.38 8.69 -7.68
C GLU A 64 2.12 7.94 -8.77
N LYS A 65 3.11 7.14 -8.40
CA LYS A 65 3.85 6.33 -9.36
C LYS A 65 3.01 5.20 -9.95
N LEU A 66 1.92 4.87 -9.30
CA LEU A 66 1.04 3.76 -9.69
C LEU A 66 -0.28 4.23 -10.29
N ARG A 67 -0.76 5.42 -9.90
CA ARG A 67 -2.08 5.92 -10.30
C ARG A 67 -2.27 5.92 -11.80
N TYR A 68 -3.39 5.34 -12.23
CA TYR A 68 -3.81 5.30 -13.63
C TYR A 68 -2.80 4.62 -14.55
N LYS A 69 -1.96 3.76 -13.99
CA LYS A 69 -0.97 3.00 -14.76
C LYS A 69 -1.44 1.59 -15.00
N ASN A 70 -0.96 1.01 -16.09
CA ASN A 70 -1.01 -0.43 -16.28
C ASN A 70 0.24 -1.01 -15.59
N LEU A 71 0.05 -1.71 -14.48
CA LEU A 71 1.16 -2.25 -13.70
C LEU A 71 2.01 -3.22 -14.50
N ASP A 72 1.40 -3.93 -15.47
CA ASP A 72 2.11 -4.89 -16.32
C ASP A 72 3.20 -4.22 -17.17
N GLU A 73 3.06 -2.91 -17.42
CA GLU A 73 4.01 -2.15 -18.24
C GLU A 73 5.12 -1.49 -17.42
N LEU A 74 5.02 -1.51 -16.08
CA LEU A 74 6.04 -0.90 -15.24
C LEU A 74 7.22 -1.85 -15.07
N PRO A 75 8.45 -1.39 -15.35
CA PRO A 75 9.63 -2.27 -15.30
C PRO A 75 9.83 -2.95 -13.95
N GLU A 76 9.48 -2.28 -12.87
CA GLU A 76 9.64 -2.79 -11.51
C GLU A 76 8.75 -3.99 -11.19
N PHE A 77 7.68 -4.21 -11.98
CA PHE A 77 6.76 -5.33 -11.79
C PHE A 77 6.89 -6.40 -12.88
N LYS A 78 7.90 -6.30 -13.73
CA LYS A 78 8.08 -7.26 -14.82
C LYS A 78 8.26 -8.67 -14.25
N GLY A 79 7.40 -9.59 -14.75
CA GLY A 79 7.44 -10.98 -14.29
C GLY A 79 6.73 -11.22 -12.96
N GLU A 80 6.14 -10.18 -12.35
CA GLU A 80 5.44 -10.30 -11.08
C GLU A 80 3.93 -10.35 -11.28
N LEU A 81 3.26 -11.10 -10.41
CA LEU A 81 1.80 -11.07 -10.31
C LEU A 81 1.43 -10.02 -9.27
N THR A 82 0.87 -8.91 -9.71
CA THR A 82 0.57 -7.74 -8.87
C THR A 82 -0.75 -7.92 -8.14
N THR A 83 -0.86 -8.99 -7.36
CA THR A 83 -1.99 -9.27 -6.49
C THR A 83 -2.11 -8.20 -5.40
N ALA A 84 -3.25 -8.15 -4.71
CA ALA A 84 -3.43 -7.23 -3.59
C ALA A 84 -2.38 -7.50 -2.49
N GLU A 85 -2.07 -8.77 -2.24
CA GLU A 85 -1.05 -9.15 -1.25
C GLU A 85 0.34 -8.61 -1.63
N PHE A 86 0.73 -8.81 -2.89
CA PHE A 86 1.99 -8.30 -3.42
C PHE A 86 2.06 -6.78 -3.31
N MET A 87 0.99 -6.10 -3.72
CA MET A 87 0.95 -4.64 -3.70
C MET A 87 0.92 -4.09 -2.27
N ALA A 88 0.29 -4.80 -1.33
CA ALA A 88 0.31 -4.38 0.07
C ALA A 88 1.74 -4.31 0.59
N ARG A 89 2.56 -5.31 0.31
CA ARG A 89 3.96 -5.33 0.72
C ARG A 89 4.79 -4.28 -0.02
N TYR A 90 4.54 -4.12 -1.31
CA TYR A 90 5.23 -3.09 -2.10
C TYR A 90 5.01 -1.69 -1.50
N ILE A 91 3.77 -1.37 -1.18
CA ILE A 91 3.43 -0.07 -0.58
C ILE A 91 4.01 0.04 0.82
N HIS A 92 3.94 -1.03 1.62
CA HIS A 92 4.55 -1.07 2.94
C HIS A 92 6.04 -0.71 2.87
N ASP A 93 6.78 -1.38 1.99
CA ASP A 93 8.22 -1.19 1.90
C ASP A 93 8.56 0.24 1.45
N ALA A 94 7.80 0.78 0.51
CA ALA A 94 7.99 2.14 0.03
C ALA A 94 7.70 3.19 1.11
N VAL A 95 6.62 3.02 1.86
CA VAL A 95 6.25 3.94 2.95
C VAL A 95 7.27 3.84 4.08
N LYS A 96 7.69 2.63 4.43
CA LYS A 96 8.68 2.43 5.48
C LYS A 96 10.00 3.10 5.13
N ASP A 97 10.47 2.95 3.90
CA ASP A 97 11.69 3.60 3.44
C ASP A 97 11.60 5.12 3.55
N LYS A 98 10.49 5.69 3.09
CA LYS A 98 10.30 7.15 3.06
C LYS A 98 10.04 7.77 4.43
N THR A 99 9.62 6.99 5.41
CA THR A 99 9.38 7.49 6.78
C THR A 99 10.52 7.18 7.74
N SER A 100 11.56 6.49 7.30
CA SER A 100 12.62 5.95 8.17
C SER A 100 13.34 7.02 9.00
N GLY A 101 13.38 8.27 8.53
CA GLY A 101 13.99 9.38 9.28
C GLY A 101 13.11 9.98 10.36
N GLN A 102 11.80 9.72 10.32
CA GLN A 102 10.82 10.33 11.22
C GLN A 102 10.06 9.31 12.07
N PHE A 103 10.08 8.04 11.68
CA PHE A 103 9.31 7.00 12.34
C PHE A 103 10.07 5.68 12.34
N ASN A 104 10.14 5.03 13.49
CA ASN A 104 10.84 3.76 13.64
C ASN A 104 9.97 2.64 14.23
N GLY A 105 8.67 2.86 14.34
CA GLY A 105 7.74 1.85 14.81
C GLY A 105 7.32 0.87 13.72
N LYS A 106 6.30 0.09 14.03
CA LYS A 106 5.75 -0.91 13.12
C LYS A 106 4.75 -0.28 12.16
N ILE A 107 4.76 -0.72 10.90
CA ILE A 107 3.82 -0.29 9.87
C ILE A 107 3.04 -1.49 9.36
N SER A 108 1.74 -1.29 9.15
CA SER A 108 0.84 -2.27 8.55
C SER A 108 0.14 -1.62 7.36
N VAL A 109 -0.01 -2.37 6.27
CA VAL A 109 -0.73 -1.89 5.08
C VAL A 109 -1.85 -2.86 4.75
N THR A 110 -3.05 -2.33 4.56
CA THR A 110 -4.22 -3.08 4.11
C THR A 110 -4.74 -2.50 2.81
N LEU A 111 -4.94 -3.35 1.81
CA LEU A 111 -5.57 -2.97 0.54
C LEU A 111 -6.96 -3.56 0.45
N GLY A 112 -7.95 -2.69 0.26
CA GLY A 112 -9.29 -3.11 -0.08
C GLY A 112 -9.40 -3.25 -1.59
N GLU A 113 -9.51 -4.49 -2.08
CA GLU A 113 -9.70 -4.77 -3.50
C GLU A 113 -11.14 -4.51 -3.93
N SER A 114 -12.07 -4.78 -3.00
CA SER A 114 -13.49 -4.49 -3.15
C SER A 114 -14.06 -4.27 -1.75
N HIS A 115 -15.37 -4.01 -1.64
CA HIS A 115 -16.00 -3.83 -0.33
C HIS A 115 -16.12 -5.14 0.47
N ILE A 116 -15.75 -6.27 -0.10
CA ILE A 116 -15.85 -7.58 0.55
C ILE A 116 -14.52 -8.33 0.64
N ALA A 117 -13.42 -7.77 0.14
CA ALA A 117 -12.14 -8.47 0.13
C ALA A 117 -10.99 -7.50 0.39
N TRP A 118 -10.15 -7.85 1.37
CA TRP A 118 -8.98 -7.07 1.74
C TRP A 118 -7.78 -7.98 1.88
N ALA A 119 -6.62 -7.46 1.52
CA ALA A 119 -5.35 -8.12 1.77
C ALA A 119 -4.46 -7.19 2.59
N SER A 120 -3.60 -7.73 3.41
CA SER A 120 -2.71 -6.92 4.22
C SER A 120 -1.31 -7.49 4.28
N TYR A 121 -0.37 -6.60 4.56
CA TYR A 121 0.99 -6.97 4.93
C TYR A 121 1.36 -6.26 6.21
N ASP A 122 1.72 -7.05 7.21
CA ASP A 122 2.18 -6.58 8.51
C ASP A 122 3.63 -7.03 8.70
N GLU A 123 4.50 -6.10 9.05
CA GLU A 123 5.85 -6.50 9.42
C GLU A 123 5.84 -7.18 10.80
N ASP A 124 6.76 -8.07 11.01
CA ASP A 124 6.87 -8.80 12.27
C ASP A 124 7.34 -7.91 13.44
#